data_2468ca5d731c8d98202dd42ab3bc4104
#
_entry.id   2468ca5d731c8d98202dd42ab3bc4104
#
_cell.length_a   1.000
_cell.length_b   1.000
_cell.length_c   1.000
_cell.angle_alpha   90.00
_cell.angle_beta   90.00
_cell.angle_gamma   90.00
#
_symmetry.space_group_name_H-M   'P 1'
#
loop_
_entity.id
_entity.type
_entity.pdbx_description
1 polymer ?
#
loop_
_entity_poly.entity_id
_entity_poly.type
_entity_poly.pdbx_seq_one_letter_code
_entity_poly.pdbx_strand_id
1 'polypeptide(L)'
;MNFLAHYPETQRPEELTKIVPETQLATDLASGVVPNFSFITPGLCDDMHGDSACGDEDTLVSAGDAYVNTVVGEIMGSSVWSQGKNAIFITWDESSLDSGIPPFGLSTDGGHVATIVITNHGPRGVKDDTAYNHYALLLTIQSAFGLDCLRNSCPATGGVRPMSVLLGE
;
A
#
# COMPACT_ATOMS: atom_id res chain seq x y z
N MET A 1 3.47 10.20 -12.07
CA MET A 1 2.80 11.49 -11.69
C MET A 1 2.50 11.45 -10.20
N ASN A 2 2.94 12.43 -9.42
CA ASN A 2 2.71 12.37 -7.97
C ASN A 2 1.27 12.84 -7.66
N PHE A 3 0.40 11.89 -7.40
CA PHE A 3 -1.03 12.11 -7.12
C PHE A 3 -1.27 13.02 -5.90
N LEU A 4 -0.45 12.88 -4.86
CA LEU A 4 -0.60 13.67 -3.63
C LEU A 4 -0.39 15.17 -3.86
N ALA A 5 0.40 15.55 -4.86
CA ALA A 5 0.65 16.97 -5.18
C ALA A 5 -0.58 17.72 -5.73
N HIS A 6 -1.66 17.01 -6.05
CA HIS A 6 -2.89 17.62 -6.58
C HIS A 6 -3.95 17.95 -5.53
N TYR A 7 -3.75 17.55 -4.27
CA TYR A 7 -4.68 17.88 -3.19
C TYR A 7 -4.30 19.22 -2.54
N PRO A 8 -5.28 20.11 -2.30
CA PRO A 8 -5.02 21.43 -1.72
C PRO A 8 -4.25 21.36 -0.39
N GLU A 9 -4.56 20.37 0.44
CA GLU A 9 -3.91 20.18 1.73
C GLU A 9 -2.44 19.81 1.59
N THR A 10 -2.08 19.08 0.52
CA THR A 10 -0.69 18.66 0.24
C THR A 10 0.10 19.72 -0.53
N GLN A 11 -0.54 20.79 -0.99
CA GLN A 11 0.13 21.91 -1.67
C GLN A 11 0.72 22.93 -0.69
N ARG A 12 0.55 22.74 0.60
CA ARG A 12 1.26 23.55 1.59
C ARG A 12 2.77 23.26 1.48
N PRO A 13 3.61 24.29 1.55
CA PRO A 13 5.06 24.10 1.40
C PRO A 13 5.64 23.01 2.34
N GLU A 14 5.16 22.96 3.57
CA GLU A 14 5.56 21.97 4.57
C GLU A 14 5.14 20.54 4.22
N GLU A 15 4.03 20.35 3.53
CA GLU A 15 3.56 19.04 3.09
C GLU A 15 4.29 18.58 1.82
N LEU A 16 4.61 19.49 0.92
CA LEU A 16 5.36 19.18 -0.30
C LEU A 16 6.76 18.64 0.02
N THR A 17 7.37 19.06 1.12
CA THR A 17 8.68 18.52 1.56
C THR A 17 8.64 17.05 1.95
N LYS A 18 7.46 16.49 2.19
CA LYS A 18 7.25 15.07 2.52
C LYS A 18 7.15 14.18 1.27
N ILE A 19 7.04 14.79 0.09
CA ILE A 19 7.02 14.09 -1.19
C ILE A 19 8.44 14.06 -1.72
N VAL A 20 9.09 12.93 -1.57
CA VAL A 20 10.50 12.75 -1.87
C VAL A 20 10.71 11.63 -2.90
N PRO A 21 11.82 11.61 -3.62
CA PRO A 21 12.20 10.46 -4.45
C PRO A 21 12.37 9.21 -3.59
N GLU A 22 12.09 8.05 -4.17
CA GLU A 22 12.24 6.75 -3.49
C GLU A 22 13.67 6.51 -2.96
N THR A 23 14.67 7.05 -3.61
CA THR A 23 16.07 6.99 -3.15
C THR A 23 16.27 7.54 -1.73
N GLN A 24 15.31 8.32 -1.22
CA GLN A 24 15.33 8.81 0.16
C GLN A 24 15.09 7.67 1.16
N LEU A 25 14.37 6.61 0.78
CA LEU A 25 14.06 5.47 1.66
C LEU A 25 15.33 4.86 2.26
N ALA A 26 16.31 4.54 1.43
CA ALA A 26 17.57 3.95 1.91
C ALA A 26 18.30 4.86 2.90
N THR A 27 18.27 6.18 2.66
CA THR A 27 18.87 7.18 3.56
C THR A 27 18.15 7.22 4.91
N ASP A 28 16.82 7.24 4.89
CA ASP A 28 15.99 7.29 6.11
C ASP A 28 16.16 6.01 6.93
N LEU A 29 16.13 4.84 6.29
CA LEU A 29 16.36 3.56 6.96
C LEU A 29 17.76 3.46 7.58
N ALA A 30 18.79 3.94 6.86
CA ALA A 30 20.17 3.95 7.36
C ALA A 30 20.36 4.91 8.53
N SER A 31 19.64 6.02 8.55
CA SER A 31 19.70 7.01 9.64
C SER A 31 18.97 6.55 10.91
N GLY A 32 18.06 5.59 10.79
CA GLY A 32 17.16 5.17 11.87
C GLY A 32 16.03 6.17 12.14
N VAL A 33 15.90 7.21 11.33
CA VAL A 33 14.86 8.24 11.45
C VAL A 33 13.93 8.14 10.23
N VAL A 34 12.79 7.54 10.42
CA VAL A 34 11.79 7.30 9.36
C VAL A 34 10.46 7.97 9.72
N PRO A 35 9.64 8.33 8.72
CA PRO A 35 8.25 8.72 8.96
C PRO A 35 7.47 7.59 9.62
N ASN A 36 6.49 7.94 10.46
CA ASN A 36 5.59 6.94 11.05
C ASN A 36 4.69 6.27 10.00
N PHE A 37 4.44 6.93 8.89
CA PHE A 37 3.70 6.42 7.75
C PHE A 37 4.43 6.79 6.46
N SER A 38 4.63 5.82 5.58
CA SER A 38 5.19 6.01 4.25
C SER A 38 4.26 5.38 3.22
N PHE A 39 3.96 6.13 2.16
CA PHE A 39 3.26 5.64 0.99
C PHE A 39 4.25 5.56 -0.17
N ILE A 40 4.63 4.35 -0.55
CA ILE A 40 5.63 4.09 -1.58
C ILE A 40 4.91 3.72 -2.86
N THR A 41 5.17 4.48 -3.93
CA THR A 41 4.61 4.23 -5.26
C THR A 41 5.76 3.92 -6.21
N PRO A 42 5.80 2.71 -6.79
CA PRO A 42 6.84 2.34 -7.74
C PRO A 42 6.79 3.17 -9.03
N GLY A 43 7.83 3.06 -9.83
CA GLY A 43 7.81 3.56 -11.20
C GLY A 43 6.87 2.75 -12.08
N LEU A 44 6.46 3.34 -13.20
CA LEU A 44 5.47 2.74 -14.12
C LEU A 44 5.89 1.35 -14.65
N CYS A 45 7.19 1.06 -14.74
CA CYS A 45 7.66 -0.24 -15.19
C CYS A 45 7.81 -1.26 -14.04
N ASP A 46 7.62 -0.83 -12.78
CA ASP A 46 7.80 -1.64 -11.57
C ASP A 46 6.50 -1.84 -10.79
N ASP A 47 5.37 -1.34 -11.31
CA ASP A 47 4.05 -1.39 -10.66
C ASP A 47 3.18 -2.58 -11.12
N MET A 48 3.71 -3.41 -12.02
CA MET A 48 3.06 -4.56 -12.67
C MET A 48 1.95 -4.19 -13.67
N HIS A 49 1.67 -2.90 -13.88
CA HIS A 49 0.76 -2.41 -14.91
C HIS A 49 1.54 -1.96 -16.14
N GLY A 50 2.47 -1.01 -15.94
CA GLY A 50 3.37 -0.53 -16.96
C GLY A 50 2.71 0.12 -18.16
N ASP A 51 3.48 0.14 -19.24
CA ASP A 51 3.00 0.43 -20.58
C ASP A 51 3.83 -0.35 -21.62
N SER A 52 3.53 -0.19 -22.90
CA SER A 52 4.22 -0.90 -23.96
C SER A 52 5.73 -0.62 -24.07
N ALA A 53 6.23 0.45 -23.44
CA ALA A 53 7.66 0.76 -23.39
C ALA A 53 8.39 -0.03 -22.28
N CYS A 54 7.64 -0.58 -21.32
CA CYS A 54 8.19 -1.33 -20.17
C CYS A 54 8.31 -2.84 -20.47
N GLY A 55 7.69 -3.34 -21.51
CA GLY A 55 7.72 -4.74 -21.89
C GLY A 55 6.33 -5.38 -21.95
N ASP A 56 6.30 -6.70 -22.02
CA ASP A 56 5.08 -7.49 -21.94
C ASP A 56 4.66 -7.75 -20.48
N GLU A 57 3.50 -8.35 -20.30
CA GLU A 57 2.91 -8.62 -18.98
C GLU A 57 3.85 -9.47 -18.08
N ASP A 58 4.47 -10.49 -18.62
CA ASP A 58 5.40 -11.34 -17.85
C ASP A 58 6.63 -10.57 -17.39
N THR A 59 7.13 -9.67 -18.24
CA THR A 59 8.23 -8.76 -17.93
C THR A 59 7.83 -7.78 -16.82
N LEU A 60 6.64 -7.19 -16.91
CA LEU A 60 6.13 -6.24 -15.94
C LEU A 60 5.90 -6.88 -14.55
N VAL A 61 5.31 -8.07 -14.52
CA VAL A 61 5.12 -8.82 -13.27
C VAL A 61 6.47 -9.18 -12.65
N SER A 62 7.43 -9.63 -13.46
CA SER A 62 8.78 -9.97 -12.97
C SER A 62 9.53 -8.75 -12.44
N ALA A 63 9.40 -7.59 -13.09
CA ALA A 63 10.01 -6.35 -12.64
C ALA A 63 9.41 -5.88 -11.31
N GLY A 64 8.08 -5.89 -11.19
CA GLY A 64 7.39 -5.52 -9.96
C GLY A 64 7.68 -6.48 -8.79
N ASP A 65 7.80 -7.80 -9.04
CA ASP A 65 8.21 -8.76 -8.03
C ASP A 65 9.64 -8.46 -7.52
N ALA A 66 10.56 -8.20 -8.44
CA ALA A 66 11.94 -7.84 -8.09
C ALA A 66 12.00 -6.53 -7.29
N TYR A 67 11.20 -5.54 -7.69
CA TYR A 67 11.07 -4.27 -6.98
C TYR A 67 10.55 -4.47 -5.55
N VAL A 68 9.42 -5.18 -5.39
CA VAL A 68 8.83 -5.46 -4.08
C VAL A 68 9.83 -6.22 -3.20
N ASN A 69 10.51 -7.24 -3.74
CA ASN A 69 11.52 -8.00 -3.01
C ASN A 69 12.65 -7.10 -2.50
N THR A 70 13.09 -6.15 -3.32
CA THR A 70 14.15 -5.20 -2.94
C THR A 70 13.69 -4.26 -1.83
N VAL A 71 12.59 -3.56 -2.02
CA VAL A 71 12.07 -2.57 -1.07
C VAL A 71 11.68 -3.21 0.27
N VAL A 72 10.97 -4.32 0.23
CA VAL A 72 10.60 -5.08 1.45
C VAL A 72 11.85 -5.59 2.16
N GLY A 73 12.82 -6.10 1.40
CA GLY A 73 14.10 -6.58 1.94
C GLY A 73 14.89 -5.47 2.65
N GLU A 74 14.96 -4.27 2.06
CA GLU A 74 15.60 -3.09 2.66
C GLU A 74 14.91 -2.67 3.96
N ILE A 75 13.59 -2.57 3.97
CA ILE A 75 12.82 -2.21 5.16
C ILE A 75 13.02 -3.24 6.26
N MET A 76 12.82 -4.53 5.97
CA MET A 76 12.92 -5.61 6.95
C MET A 76 14.35 -5.84 7.44
N GLY A 77 15.36 -5.53 6.63
CA GLY A 77 16.78 -5.60 6.99
C GLY A 77 17.26 -4.41 7.83
N SER A 78 16.47 -3.35 7.96
CA SER A 78 16.83 -2.16 8.70
C SER A 78 16.69 -2.33 10.22
N SER A 79 17.44 -1.54 10.99
CA SER A 79 17.28 -1.50 12.46
C SER A 79 15.90 -0.97 12.88
N VAL A 80 15.25 -0.16 12.05
CA VAL A 80 13.92 0.40 12.30
C VAL A 80 12.87 -0.70 12.36
N TRP A 81 12.97 -1.73 11.51
CA TRP A 81 12.01 -2.82 11.46
C TRP A 81 11.85 -3.56 12.78
N SER A 82 12.92 -3.64 13.58
CA SER A 82 12.92 -4.31 14.88
C SER A 82 12.44 -3.43 16.04
N GLN A 83 12.12 -2.16 15.78
CA GLN A 83 11.73 -1.20 16.81
C GLN A 83 10.21 -0.99 16.79
N GLY A 84 9.56 -1.19 17.94
CA GLY A 84 8.10 -1.01 18.06
C GLY A 84 7.30 -2.02 17.22
N LYS A 85 6.10 -1.62 16.83
CA LYS A 85 5.20 -2.39 15.96
C LYS A 85 5.22 -1.80 14.55
N ASN A 86 5.64 -2.60 13.59
CA ASN A 86 5.72 -2.22 12.18
C ASN A 86 4.88 -3.14 11.29
N ALA A 87 4.30 -2.58 10.25
CA ALA A 87 3.58 -3.32 9.23
C ALA A 87 3.88 -2.75 7.83
N ILE A 88 4.01 -3.64 6.85
CA ILE A 88 4.07 -3.31 5.43
C ILE A 88 2.79 -3.86 4.80
N PHE A 89 2.08 -3.02 4.07
CA PHE A 89 0.95 -3.40 3.23
C PHE A 89 1.37 -3.31 1.78
N ILE A 90 1.20 -4.40 1.03
CA ILE A 90 1.43 -4.46 -0.40
C ILE A 90 0.07 -4.67 -1.04
N THR A 91 -0.36 -3.74 -1.87
CA THR A 91 -1.67 -3.79 -2.51
C THR A 91 -1.65 -2.96 -3.79
N TRP A 92 -2.66 -3.13 -4.63
CA TRP A 92 -2.88 -2.38 -5.84
C TRP A 92 -4.14 -1.52 -5.72
N ASP A 93 -4.30 -0.55 -6.59
CA ASP A 93 -5.46 0.33 -6.62
C ASP A 93 -6.71 -0.38 -7.17
N GLU A 94 -6.54 -1.21 -8.21
CA GLU A 94 -7.62 -1.97 -8.85
C GLU A 94 -7.12 -3.29 -9.43
N SER A 95 -8.02 -4.18 -9.79
CA SER A 95 -7.70 -5.39 -10.54
C SER A 95 -7.67 -5.11 -12.04
N SER A 96 -7.04 -6.02 -12.81
CA SER A 96 -7.09 -5.92 -14.27
C SER A 96 -8.52 -6.01 -14.80
N LEU A 97 -8.79 -5.33 -15.92
CA LEU A 97 -10.10 -5.35 -16.60
C LEU A 97 -10.51 -6.76 -17.04
N ASP A 98 -9.55 -7.68 -17.20
CA ASP A 98 -9.77 -9.07 -17.59
C ASP A 98 -10.16 -9.99 -16.42
N SER A 99 -10.22 -9.50 -15.20
CA SER A 99 -10.50 -10.32 -14.01
C SER A 99 -11.94 -10.84 -13.90
N GLY A 100 -12.61 -10.97 -15.04
CA GLY A 100 -13.60 -12.03 -15.19
C GLY A 100 -15.02 -11.74 -14.75
N ILE A 101 -15.60 -10.58 -15.12
CA ILE A 101 -17.06 -10.49 -15.18
C ILE A 101 -17.49 -10.50 -16.65
N PRO A 102 -17.96 -11.65 -17.18
CA PRO A 102 -18.58 -11.66 -18.48
C PRO A 102 -19.87 -10.80 -18.47
N PRO A 103 -20.18 -10.05 -19.55
CA PRO A 103 -19.53 -10.11 -20.86
C PRO A 103 -18.57 -8.96 -21.17
N PHE A 104 -18.26 -8.04 -20.26
CA PHE A 104 -17.53 -6.81 -20.62
C PHE A 104 -16.43 -6.36 -19.66
N GLY A 105 -16.01 -7.16 -18.70
CA GLY A 105 -14.78 -6.90 -17.90
C GLY A 105 -14.73 -5.57 -17.11
N LEU A 106 -15.79 -4.80 -17.05
CA LEU A 106 -15.85 -3.56 -16.31
C LEU A 106 -16.46 -3.83 -14.93
N SER A 107 -15.64 -4.17 -13.97
CA SER A 107 -16.04 -4.09 -12.58
C SER A 107 -16.16 -2.62 -12.19
N THR A 108 -17.36 -2.20 -11.80
CA THR A 108 -17.59 -0.82 -11.28
C THR A 108 -17.12 -0.66 -9.85
N ASP A 109 -16.62 -1.74 -9.24
CA ASP A 109 -16.19 -1.81 -7.85
C ASP A 109 -14.66 -2.03 -7.68
N GLY A 110 -13.88 -1.91 -8.76
CA GLY A 110 -12.42 -2.05 -8.75
C GLY A 110 -11.91 -3.50 -8.75
N GLY A 111 -12.82 -4.48 -8.69
CA GLY A 111 -12.49 -5.91 -8.78
C GLY A 111 -11.79 -6.50 -7.55
N HIS A 112 -11.20 -7.68 -7.72
CA HIS A 112 -10.53 -8.42 -6.66
C HIS A 112 -9.03 -8.06 -6.62
N VAL A 113 -8.62 -7.27 -5.64
CA VAL A 113 -7.26 -6.78 -5.47
C VAL A 113 -6.51 -7.64 -4.48
N ALA A 114 -5.30 -8.06 -4.83
CA ALA A 114 -4.41 -8.74 -3.90
C ALA A 114 -3.96 -7.80 -2.79
N THR A 115 -3.92 -8.30 -1.55
CA THR A 115 -3.39 -7.54 -0.41
C THR A 115 -2.56 -8.47 0.47
N ILE A 116 -1.30 -8.09 0.70
CA ILE A 116 -0.35 -8.82 1.54
C ILE A 116 0.05 -7.93 2.70
N VAL A 117 0.01 -8.48 3.91
CA VAL A 117 0.42 -7.77 5.13
C VAL A 117 1.60 -8.48 5.76
N ILE A 118 2.69 -7.75 5.95
CA ILE A 118 3.90 -8.22 6.63
C ILE A 118 4.06 -7.42 7.92
N THR A 119 4.16 -8.11 9.06
CA THR A 119 4.35 -7.46 10.36
C THR A 119 5.58 -8.01 11.07
N ASN A 120 6.19 -7.19 11.92
CA ASN A 120 7.28 -7.65 12.79
C ASN A 120 6.77 -8.28 14.10
N HIS A 121 5.47 -8.21 14.40
CA HIS A 121 4.88 -8.60 15.69
C HIS A 121 3.61 -9.46 15.57
N GLY A 122 2.99 -9.51 14.41
CA GLY A 122 1.73 -10.23 14.18
C GLY A 122 1.91 -11.73 13.91
N PRO A 123 0.80 -12.43 13.70
CA PRO A 123 0.78 -13.84 13.35
C PRO A 123 1.41 -14.08 11.97
N ARG A 124 1.78 -15.33 11.69
CA ARG A 124 2.37 -15.73 10.42
C ARG A 124 1.40 -16.64 9.66
N GLY A 125 1.37 -16.49 8.33
CA GLY A 125 0.59 -17.37 7.46
C GLY A 125 -0.94 -17.25 7.65
N VAL A 126 -1.41 -16.13 8.19
CA VAL A 126 -2.85 -15.86 8.32
C VAL A 126 -3.44 -15.63 6.94
N LYS A 127 -4.60 -16.24 6.71
CA LYS A 127 -5.50 -15.93 5.61
C LYS A 127 -6.79 -15.41 6.18
N ASP A 128 -7.31 -14.34 5.63
CA ASP A 128 -8.56 -13.74 6.05
C ASP A 128 -9.46 -13.55 4.82
N ASP A 129 -10.60 -14.25 4.85
CA ASP A 129 -11.59 -14.23 3.77
C ASP A 129 -12.64 -13.12 3.97
N THR A 130 -12.42 -12.21 4.92
CA THR A 130 -13.27 -11.04 5.09
C THR A 130 -13.21 -10.16 3.85
N ALA A 131 -14.38 -9.75 3.35
CA ALA A 131 -14.45 -8.83 2.22
C ALA A 131 -13.99 -7.43 2.67
N TYR A 132 -12.73 -7.14 2.42
CA TYR A 132 -12.13 -5.82 2.62
C TYR A 132 -12.17 -4.99 1.34
N ASN A 133 -11.99 -3.69 1.49
CA ASN A 133 -11.80 -2.74 0.40
C ASN A 133 -10.84 -1.64 0.84
N HIS A 134 -10.53 -0.68 -0.03
CA HIS A 134 -9.60 0.41 0.30
C HIS A 134 -10.06 1.28 1.48
N TYR A 135 -11.37 1.39 1.74
CA TYR A 135 -11.87 2.07 2.94
C TYR A 135 -11.54 1.29 4.22
N ALA A 136 -11.54 -0.05 4.14
CA ALA A 136 -11.10 -0.89 5.26
C ALA A 136 -9.59 -0.71 5.53
N LEU A 137 -8.77 -0.61 4.48
CA LEU A 137 -7.35 -0.29 4.61
C LEU A 137 -7.14 1.10 5.23
N LEU A 138 -7.88 2.11 4.76
CA LEU A 138 -7.82 3.45 5.35
C LEU A 138 -8.21 3.43 6.84
N LEU A 139 -9.30 2.72 7.20
CA LEU A 139 -9.70 2.57 8.60
C LEU A 139 -8.63 1.87 9.44
N THR A 140 -7.95 0.87 8.86
CA THR A 140 -6.85 0.16 9.54
C THR A 140 -5.71 1.12 9.87
N ILE A 141 -5.30 1.96 8.90
CA ILE A 141 -4.27 2.98 9.10
C ILE A 141 -4.73 3.99 10.15
N GLN A 142 -5.95 4.51 10.05
CA GLN A 142 -6.50 5.47 11.01
C GLN A 142 -6.52 4.88 12.43
N SER A 143 -6.96 3.64 12.58
CA SER A 143 -7.00 2.94 13.88
C SER A 143 -5.59 2.77 14.47
N ALA A 144 -4.60 2.42 13.65
CA ALA A 144 -3.22 2.24 14.11
C ALA A 144 -2.61 3.53 14.66
N PHE A 145 -3.04 4.69 14.13
CA PHE A 145 -2.59 6.00 14.59
C PHE A 145 -3.54 6.70 15.57
N GLY A 146 -4.61 6.03 16.01
CA GLY A 146 -5.60 6.63 16.92
C GLY A 146 -6.34 7.81 16.31
N LEU A 147 -6.51 7.82 14.98
CA LEU A 147 -7.24 8.84 14.25
C LEU A 147 -8.71 8.48 14.10
N ASP A 148 -9.56 9.50 14.05
CA ASP A 148 -10.97 9.32 13.73
C ASP A 148 -11.14 8.82 12.29
N CYS A 149 -12.17 8.00 12.08
CA CYS A 149 -12.52 7.54 10.74
C CYS A 149 -13.04 8.70 9.87
N LEU A 150 -12.88 8.59 8.55
CA LEU A 150 -13.23 9.62 7.58
C LEU A 150 -14.26 9.08 6.58
N ARG A 151 -15.47 9.66 6.55
CA ARG A 151 -16.52 9.34 5.56
C ARG A 151 -16.78 7.84 5.45
N ASN A 152 -16.53 7.23 4.27
CA ASN A 152 -16.80 5.82 4.00
C ASN A 152 -15.80 4.84 4.68
N SER A 153 -14.71 5.33 5.28
CA SER A 153 -13.93 4.50 6.18
C SER A 153 -14.56 4.34 7.56
N CYS A 154 -15.63 5.08 7.86
CA CYS A 154 -16.35 4.91 9.12
C CYS A 154 -17.27 3.68 9.07
N PRO A 155 -17.22 2.78 10.08
CA PRO A 155 -18.09 1.61 10.12
C PRO A 155 -19.58 1.94 9.98
N ALA A 156 -20.02 3.05 10.56
CA ALA A 156 -21.42 3.47 10.52
C ALA A 156 -21.91 3.91 9.11
N THR A 157 -21.04 4.38 8.24
CA THR A 157 -21.39 4.86 6.90
C THR A 157 -20.96 3.91 5.80
N GLY A 158 -19.76 3.31 5.92
CA GLY A 158 -19.16 2.44 4.91
C GLY A 158 -19.36 0.94 5.18
N GLY A 159 -19.84 0.56 6.37
CA GLY A 159 -20.00 -0.85 6.74
C GLY A 159 -18.66 -1.63 6.83
N VAL A 160 -17.54 -0.92 6.82
CA VAL A 160 -16.20 -1.50 6.81
C VAL A 160 -15.69 -1.78 8.22
N ARG A 161 -14.73 -2.66 8.31
CA ARG A 161 -13.99 -2.98 9.54
C ARG A 161 -12.49 -2.93 9.28
N PRO A 162 -11.64 -2.66 10.29
CA PRO A 162 -10.20 -2.69 10.12
C PRO A 162 -9.69 -4.12 9.90
N MET A 163 -8.53 -4.25 9.27
CA MET A 163 -7.86 -5.53 8.99
C MET A 163 -7.09 -6.07 10.21
N SER A 164 -7.67 -5.97 11.41
CA SER A 164 -7.02 -6.30 12.69
C SER A 164 -6.51 -7.74 12.75
N VAL A 165 -7.25 -8.67 12.14
CA VAL A 165 -6.87 -10.10 12.09
C VAL A 165 -5.50 -10.28 11.44
N LEU A 166 -5.21 -9.53 10.38
CA LEU A 166 -3.93 -9.60 9.65
C LEU A 166 -2.78 -8.98 10.47
N LEU A 167 -3.10 -8.08 11.39
CA LEU A 167 -2.14 -7.44 12.29
C LEU A 167 -1.95 -8.19 13.61
N GLY A 168 -2.82 -9.15 13.93
CA GLY A 168 -2.79 -9.90 15.18
C GLY A 168 -3.36 -9.12 16.37
N GLU A 169 -4.38 -8.29 16.10
CA GLU A 169 -5.06 -7.44 17.08
C GLU A 169 -6.53 -7.85 17.29
#